data_fae49179f037e23534e831760aab5779
#
_entry.id   fae49179f037e23534e831760aab5779
#
_cell.length_a   1.000
_cell.length_b   1.000
_cell.length_c   1.000
_cell.angle_alpha   90.00
_cell.angle_beta   90.00
_cell.angle_gamma   90.00
#
_symmetry.space_group_name_H-M   'P 1'
#
loop_
_entity.id
_entity.type
_entity.pdbx_description
1 polymer ?
#
loop_
_entity_poly.entity_id
_entity_poly.type
_entity_poly.pdbx_seq_one_letter_code
_entity_poly.pdbx_strand_id
1 'polypeptide(L)'
;NLVVNTVGGTVFAENMRCMAFQGRMGFVGYVDGTLEASIDLQALHAKRLCLFGVSNKLRTPAQRADGIAQFAAQILPAFADGRIRPLIDRVFAFDQLDQAKALMENNQHKGKNVLNIANHA
;
A
#
# COMPACT_ATOMS: atom_id res chain seq x y z
N ASN A 1 17.06 -2.39 -2.16
CA ASN A 1 17.44 -1.85 -0.86
C ASN A 1 16.25 -1.46 0.02
N LEU A 2 15.04 -1.29 -0.57
CA LEU A 2 13.80 -1.04 0.14
C LEU A 2 12.78 -2.10 -0.25
N VAL A 3 12.15 -2.70 0.75
CA VAL A 3 10.99 -3.60 0.60
C VAL A 3 9.78 -2.90 1.21
N VAL A 4 8.66 -2.94 0.51
CA VAL A 4 7.35 -2.49 1.02
C VAL A 4 6.45 -3.72 1.09
N ASN A 5 6.26 -4.25 2.28
CA ASN A 5 5.42 -5.44 2.50
C ASN A 5 3.98 -5.00 2.82
N THR A 6 3.09 -5.23 1.87
CA THR A 6 1.64 -5.04 2.01
C THR A 6 0.89 -6.37 2.15
N VAL A 7 1.59 -7.50 1.93
CA VAL A 7 1.00 -8.85 1.87
C VAL A 7 0.79 -9.42 3.26
N GLY A 8 1.86 -9.49 4.05
CA GLY A 8 1.79 -10.03 5.41
C GLY A 8 2.92 -10.99 5.74
N GLY A 9 2.65 -11.88 6.68
CA GLY A 9 3.63 -12.83 7.23
C GLY A 9 4.08 -13.90 6.24
N THR A 10 3.23 -14.31 5.30
CA THR A 10 3.55 -15.40 4.36
C THR A 10 4.76 -15.11 3.47
N VAL A 11 5.02 -13.85 3.13
CA VAL A 11 6.15 -13.43 2.28
C VAL A 11 7.31 -12.86 3.09
N PHE A 12 7.20 -12.81 4.41
CA PHE A 12 8.17 -12.11 5.26
C PHE A 12 9.58 -12.69 5.16
N ALA A 13 9.71 -14.01 5.24
CA ALA A 13 11.01 -14.70 5.17
C ALA A 13 11.71 -14.45 3.82
N GLU A 14 10.96 -14.49 2.72
CA GLU A 14 11.48 -14.18 1.39
C GLU A 14 11.95 -12.73 1.29
N ASN A 15 11.15 -11.81 1.83
CA ASN A 15 11.51 -10.40 1.87
C ASN A 15 12.83 -10.19 2.61
N MET A 16 13.02 -10.85 3.77
CA MET A 16 14.28 -10.79 4.53
C MET A 16 15.48 -11.30 3.71
N ARG A 17 15.31 -12.40 2.96
CA ARG A 17 16.38 -12.97 2.13
C ARG A 17 16.79 -12.03 0.99
N CYS A 18 15.81 -11.39 0.34
CA CYS A 18 16.03 -10.47 -0.78
C CYS A 18 16.69 -9.14 -0.38
N MET A 19 16.72 -8.80 0.90
CA MET A 19 17.28 -7.53 1.35
C MET A 19 18.81 -7.52 1.25
N ALA A 20 19.34 -6.44 0.70
CA ALA A 20 20.77 -6.16 0.66
C ALA A 20 21.29 -5.67 2.03
N PHE A 21 22.60 -5.52 2.16
CA PHE A 21 23.23 -4.89 3.33
C PHE A 21 22.65 -3.48 3.56
N GLN A 22 22.28 -3.18 4.80
CA GLN A 22 21.58 -1.96 5.23
C GLN A 22 20.21 -1.78 4.55
N GLY A 23 19.60 -2.87 4.08
CA GLY A 23 18.26 -2.86 3.52
C GLY A 23 17.20 -2.45 4.54
N ARG A 24 16.12 -1.85 4.05
CA ARG A 24 15.00 -1.40 4.87
C ARG A 24 13.72 -2.09 4.42
N MET A 25 12.90 -2.51 5.37
CA MET A 25 11.57 -3.06 5.08
C MET A 25 10.52 -2.30 5.87
N GLY A 26 9.61 -1.64 5.15
CA GLY A 26 8.38 -1.08 5.69
C GLY A 26 7.26 -2.12 5.66
N PHE A 27 6.71 -2.44 6.84
CA PHE A 27 5.57 -3.33 6.96
C PHE A 27 4.28 -2.49 6.97
N VAL A 28 3.52 -2.54 5.87
CA VAL A 28 2.40 -1.63 5.59
C VAL A 28 1.05 -2.31 5.84
N GLY A 29 0.99 -3.63 5.64
CA GLY A 29 -0.27 -4.36 5.79
C GLY A 29 -0.07 -5.88 5.82
N TYR A 30 -1.17 -6.58 6.01
CA TYR A 30 -1.23 -8.03 6.14
C TYR A 30 -2.50 -8.56 5.44
N VAL A 31 -2.56 -8.34 4.13
CA VAL A 31 -3.71 -8.76 3.29
C VAL A 31 -3.92 -10.27 3.30
N ASP A 32 -2.84 -11.04 3.53
CA ASP A 32 -2.87 -12.51 3.68
C ASP A 32 -3.45 -12.99 5.02
N GLY A 33 -3.76 -12.08 5.95
CA GLY A 33 -4.25 -12.41 7.29
C GLY A 33 -3.21 -12.98 8.24
N THR A 34 -1.96 -13.16 7.82
CA THR A 34 -0.88 -13.72 8.64
C THR A 34 -0.21 -12.60 9.44
N LEU A 35 -0.49 -12.56 10.74
CA LEU A 35 -0.06 -11.47 11.64
C LEU A 35 1.29 -11.74 12.31
N GLU A 36 1.79 -12.97 12.25
CA GLU A 36 3.02 -13.38 12.88
C GLU A 36 3.99 -13.95 11.86
N ALA A 37 5.30 -13.73 12.05
CA ALA A 37 6.35 -14.28 11.23
C ALA A 37 7.64 -14.43 12.04
N SER A 38 8.45 -15.45 11.70
CA SER A 38 9.77 -15.63 12.30
C SER A 38 10.80 -14.70 11.67
N ILE A 39 11.69 -14.17 12.50
CA ILE A 39 12.80 -13.31 12.07
C ILE A 39 14.09 -14.12 12.04
N ASP A 40 14.81 -14.06 10.92
CA ASP A 40 16.21 -14.49 10.84
C ASP A 40 17.11 -13.44 11.50
N LEU A 41 17.47 -13.69 12.77
CA LEU A 41 18.30 -12.76 13.54
C LEU A 41 19.74 -12.69 13.02
N GLN A 42 20.25 -13.75 12.41
CA GLN A 42 21.57 -13.72 11.79
C GLN A 42 21.59 -12.80 10.58
N ALA A 43 20.60 -12.91 9.71
CA ALA A 43 20.46 -12.02 8.55
C ALA A 43 20.23 -10.57 8.99
N LEU A 44 19.34 -10.35 9.97
CA LEU A 44 19.07 -9.02 10.54
C LEU A 44 20.35 -8.36 11.03
N HIS A 45 21.14 -9.07 11.83
CA HIS A 45 22.39 -8.56 12.40
C HIS A 45 23.48 -8.39 11.32
N ALA A 46 23.80 -9.43 10.56
CA ALA A 46 24.91 -9.41 9.60
C ALA A 46 24.69 -8.40 8.47
N LYS A 47 23.47 -8.27 7.99
CA LYS A 47 23.11 -7.31 6.94
C LYS A 47 22.74 -5.93 7.50
N ARG A 48 22.72 -5.72 8.82
CA ARG A 48 22.32 -4.47 9.49
C ARG A 48 20.96 -3.95 8.97
N LEU A 49 19.96 -4.85 8.90
CA LEU A 49 18.66 -4.54 8.35
C LEU A 49 17.84 -3.62 9.28
N CYS A 50 16.99 -2.80 8.68
CA CYS A 50 16.03 -1.97 9.40
C CYS A 50 14.61 -2.41 9.04
N LEU A 51 13.84 -2.89 10.05
CA LEU A 51 12.45 -3.29 9.91
C LEU A 51 11.59 -2.29 10.67
N PHE A 52 10.54 -1.76 10.05
CA PHE A 52 9.65 -0.77 10.67
C PHE A 52 8.20 -0.90 10.21
N GLY A 53 7.28 -0.61 11.11
CA GLY A 53 5.85 -0.57 10.81
C GLY A 53 5.44 0.76 10.17
N VAL A 54 4.47 0.68 9.25
CA VAL A 54 3.85 1.85 8.61
C VAL A 54 2.33 1.73 8.76
N SER A 55 1.74 2.55 9.62
CA SER A 55 0.29 2.58 9.83
C SER A 55 -0.21 3.99 10.10
N ASN A 56 -1.36 4.30 9.55
CA ASN A 56 -2.06 5.56 9.84
C ASN A 56 -3.12 5.42 10.95
N LYS A 57 -3.39 4.19 11.40
CA LYS A 57 -4.51 3.91 12.31
C LYS A 57 -4.42 4.66 13.64
N LEU A 58 -3.21 4.71 14.22
CA LEU A 58 -2.96 5.34 15.52
C LEU A 58 -2.41 6.77 15.43
N ARG A 59 -2.28 7.32 14.21
CA ARG A 59 -1.80 8.69 14.04
C ARG A 59 -2.85 9.70 14.49
N THR A 60 -2.41 10.72 15.22
CA THR A 60 -3.24 11.88 15.55
C THR A 60 -3.58 12.70 14.29
N PRO A 61 -4.63 13.55 14.31
CA PRO A 61 -4.92 14.46 13.21
C PRO A 61 -3.72 15.35 12.83
N ALA A 62 -2.99 15.87 13.80
CA ALA A 62 -1.78 16.67 13.56
C ALA A 62 -0.70 15.88 12.82
N GLN A 63 -0.42 14.65 13.26
CA GLN A 63 0.55 13.76 12.59
C GLN A 63 0.12 13.37 11.17
N ARG A 64 -1.18 13.31 10.89
CA ARG A 64 -1.68 13.06 9.52
C ARG A 64 -1.51 14.30 8.66
N ALA A 65 -1.74 15.49 9.22
CA ALA A 65 -1.63 16.76 8.51
C ALA A 65 -0.18 17.12 8.14
N ASP A 66 0.80 16.66 8.92
CA ASP A 66 2.22 16.97 8.74
C ASP A 66 2.75 16.67 7.33
N GLY A 67 2.31 15.57 6.72
CA GLY A 67 2.71 15.18 5.36
C GLY A 67 1.96 15.91 4.23
N ILE A 68 0.86 16.61 4.51
CA ILE A 68 -0.04 17.15 3.47
C ILE A 68 0.64 18.26 2.66
N ALA A 69 1.32 19.19 3.32
CA ALA A 69 1.99 20.29 2.64
C ALA A 69 3.09 19.78 1.71
N GLN A 70 3.87 18.80 2.15
CA GLN A 70 4.92 18.19 1.36
C GLN A 70 4.34 17.37 0.18
N PHE A 71 3.28 16.62 0.41
CA PHE A 71 2.56 15.88 -0.63
C PHE A 71 2.01 16.85 -1.70
N ALA A 72 1.36 17.95 -1.26
CA ALA A 72 0.82 18.95 -2.17
C ALA A 72 1.90 19.61 -3.02
N ALA A 73 3.05 19.93 -2.42
CA ALA A 73 4.14 20.57 -3.14
C ALA A 73 4.90 19.63 -4.09
N GLN A 74 5.11 18.37 -3.70
CA GLN A 74 5.99 17.46 -4.43
C GLN A 74 5.25 16.46 -5.33
N ILE A 75 4.06 16.04 -4.95
CA ILE A 75 3.34 14.93 -5.61
C ILE A 75 2.18 15.42 -6.46
N LEU A 76 1.36 16.37 -6.00
CA LEU A 76 0.22 16.85 -6.77
C LEU A 76 0.59 17.39 -8.16
N PRO A 77 1.71 18.11 -8.37
CA PRO A 77 2.12 18.52 -9.71
C PRO A 77 2.33 17.35 -10.68
N ALA A 78 2.80 16.20 -10.17
CA ALA A 78 2.99 15.01 -10.99
C ALA A 78 1.67 14.34 -11.43
N PHE A 79 0.59 14.53 -10.66
CA PHE A 79 -0.76 14.17 -11.12
C PHE A 79 -1.27 15.17 -12.17
N ALA A 80 -1.06 16.46 -11.95
CA ALA A 80 -1.56 17.51 -12.85
C ALA A 80 -0.91 17.40 -14.25
N ASP A 81 0.36 17.12 -14.34
CA ASP A 81 1.10 16.95 -15.60
C ASP A 81 1.07 15.53 -16.18
N GLY A 82 0.41 14.59 -15.48
CA GLY A 82 0.18 13.22 -15.96
C GLY A 82 1.36 12.28 -15.79
N ARG A 83 2.44 12.65 -15.09
CA ARG A 83 3.53 11.74 -14.73
C ARG A 83 3.08 10.64 -13.78
N ILE A 84 2.11 10.92 -12.91
CA ILE A 84 1.46 9.93 -12.06
C ILE A 84 0.02 9.78 -12.55
N ARG A 85 -0.33 8.58 -12.98
CA ARG A 85 -1.70 8.24 -13.40
C ARG A 85 -2.18 7.02 -12.66
N PRO A 86 -3.29 7.10 -11.90
CA PRO A 86 -3.88 5.91 -11.30
C PRO A 86 -4.38 4.98 -12.41
N LEU A 87 -4.10 3.70 -12.27
CA LEU A 87 -4.67 2.68 -13.14
C LEU A 87 -6.14 2.49 -12.75
N ILE A 88 -7.05 2.90 -13.62
CA ILE A 88 -8.49 2.66 -13.49
C ILE A 88 -8.84 1.45 -14.34
N ASP A 89 -9.38 0.41 -13.71
CA ASP A 89 -9.84 -0.79 -14.42
C ASP A 89 -11.23 -0.54 -15.02
N ARG A 90 -12.18 -0.13 -14.17
CA ARG A 90 -13.56 0.17 -14.57
C ARG A 90 -14.15 1.33 -13.78
N VAL A 91 -15.09 1.99 -14.45
CA VAL A 91 -15.97 2.98 -13.84
C VAL A 91 -17.39 2.40 -13.84
N PHE A 92 -18.01 2.35 -12.68
CA PHE A 92 -19.37 1.88 -12.48
C PHE A 92 -20.30 3.04 -12.13
N ALA A 93 -21.57 2.94 -12.49
CA ALA A 93 -22.59 3.78 -11.92
C ALA A 93 -22.82 3.40 -10.44
N PHE A 94 -23.38 4.30 -9.65
CA PHE A 94 -23.52 4.08 -8.20
C PHE A 94 -24.45 2.88 -7.88
N ASP A 95 -25.49 2.67 -8.68
CA ASP A 95 -26.40 1.53 -8.58
C ASP A 95 -25.76 0.17 -8.93
N GLN A 96 -24.56 0.19 -9.51
CA GLN A 96 -23.77 -1.00 -9.83
C GLN A 96 -22.74 -1.36 -8.73
N LEU A 97 -22.91 -0.86 -7.50
CA LEU A 97 -21.98 -1.09 -6.39
C LEU A 97 -21.73 -2.60 -6.15
N ASP A 98 -22.79 -3.42 -6.19
CA ASP A 98 -22.66 -4.86 -5.96
C ASP A 98 -21.83 -5.55 -7.04
N GLN A 99 -21.91 -5.11 -8.28
CA GLN A 99 -21.09 -5.61 -9.39
C GLN A 99 -19.62 -5.21 -9.21
N ALA A 100 -19.36 -3.96 -8.81
CA ALA A 100 -18.01 -3.47 -8.54
C ALA A 100 -17.38 -4.24 -7.36
N LYS A 101 -18.16 -4.51 -6.32
CA LYS A 101 -17.75 -5.29 -5.15
C LYS A 101 -17.43 -6.75 -5.54
N ALA A 102 -18.31 -7.41 -6.26
CA ALA A 102 -18.09 -8.78 -6.71
C ALA A 102 -16.85 -8.93 -7.58
N LEU A 103 -16.58 -7.96 -8.49
CA LEU A 103 -15.38 -7.93 -9.30
C LEU A 103 -14.11 -7.84 -8.45
N MET A 104 -14.15 -7.03 -7.39
CA MET A 104 -13.03 -6.86 -6.46
C MET A 104 -12.80 -8.11 -5.61
N GLU A 105 -13.86 -8.68 -5.04
CA GLU A 105 -13.80 -9.89 -4.19
C GLU A 105 -13.30 -11.12 -4.95
N ASN A 106 -13.63 -11.20 -6.23
CA ASN A 106 -13.17 -12.29 -7.13
C ASN A 106 -11.75 -12.04 -7.70
N ASN A 107 -11.05 -10.98 -7.29
CA ASN A 107 -9.72 -10.61 -7.77
C ASN A 107 -9.62 -10.50 -9.31
N GLN A 108 -10.70 -10.06 -9.98
CA GLN A 108 -10.78 -9.97 -11.45
C GLN A 108 -10.45 -8.57 -11.99
N HIS A 109 -10.10 -7.63 -11.11
CA HIS A 109 -9.76 -6.25 -11.49
C HIS A 109 -8.24 -6.01 -11.49
N LYS A 110 -7.81 -5.04 -12.30
CA LYS A 110 -6.42 -4.54 -12.32
C LYS A 110 -6.43 -3.04 -12.03
N GLY A 111 -5.98 -2.64 -10.85
CA GLY A 111 -5.99 -1.23 -10.44
C GLY A 111 -7.23 -0.87 -9.63
N LYS A 112 -7.88 0.25 -9.93
CA LYS A 112 -8.99 0.80 -9.15
C LYS A 112 -10.33 0.65 -9.87
N ASN A 113 -11.35 0.18 -9.14
CA ASN A 113 -12.75 0.33 -9.54
C ASN A 113 -13.27 1.66 -9.00
N VAL A 114 -13.86 2.47 -9.84
CA VAL A 114 -14.41 3.79 -9.49
C VAL A 114 -15.93 3.73 -9.57
N LEU A 115 -16.60 4.28 -8.56
CA LEU A 115 -18.05 4.50 -8.58
C LEU A 115 -18.31 5.95 -8.93
N ASN A 116 -19.08 6.20 -9.99
CA ASN A 116 -19.51 7.53 -10.37
C ASN A 116 -20.82 7.84 -9.65
N ILE A 117 -20.80 8.82 -8.74
CA ILE A 117 -21.97 9.24 -7.96
C ILE A 117 -22.69 10.46 -8.60
N ALA A 118 -22.12 11.07 -9.65
CA ALA A 118 -22.65 12.30 -10.25
C ALA A 118 -23.91 12.10 -11.11
N ASN A 119 -24.33 10.86 -11.40
CA ASN A 119 -25.46 10.56 -12.27
C ASN A 119 -26.75 10.16 -11.52
N HIS A 120 -26.85 10.50 -10.23
CA HIS A 120 -28.08 10.29 -9.45
C HIS A 120 -28.76 11.64 -9.15
N ALA A 121 -29.11 12.37 -10.20
CA ALA A 121 -30.08 13.46 -10.16
C ALA A 121 -31.29 13.13 -11.05
#